data_316155ca3efc64db9f0bb718108c01c9
#
_entry.id   316155ca3efc64db9f0bb718108c01c9
#
_cell.length_a   1.000
_cell.length_b   1.000
_cell.length_c   1.000
_cell.angle_alpha   90.00
_cell.angle_beta   90.00
_cell.angle_gamma   90.00
#
_symmetry.space_group_name_H-M   'P 1'
#
loop_
_entity.id
_entity.type
_entity.pdbx_description
1 polymer ?
#
loop_
_entity_poly.entity_id
_entity_poly.type
_entity_poly.pdbx_seq_one_letter_code
_entity_poly.pdbx_strand_id
1 'polypeptide(L)'
;VSVASVPAKAVSIVGVGAGTHAKSVLEAIRSSGRFEVVGLIDDDPARAGGELLGFLVLGPVGLERLRAEGVTHAFAGVGGIGDSSERRRIFERLLAAGFELPPIVHASAIVSPWARLGRGTQVLAAAVVNAGAEVGDDVIVNTGAIVEHDCHLAAHAHVAPGACLAGLVRVGEGAHVGISAVVIEGIRIGDGALVAAGAVVVRDVPDGARVAGVP
;
A
#
# COMPACT_ATOMS: atom_id res chain seq x y z
N VAL A 1 26.31 -18.29 -26.89
CA VAL A 1 25.54 -19.21 -26.04
C VAL A 1 24.98 -18.37 -24.91
N SER A 2 23.67 -17.99 -25.00
CA SER A 2 22.98 -17.26 -23.95
C SER A 2 22.73 -18.23 -22.79
N VAL A 3 23.34 -17.98 -21.65
CA VAL A 3 23.01 -18.69 -20.42
C VAL A 3 21.63 -18.13 -19.98
N ALA A 4 20.57 -18.93 -20.17
CA ALA A 4 19.27 -18.61 -19.62
C ALA A 4 19.42 -18.49 -18.09
N SER A 5 19.18 -17.32 -17.53
CA SER A 5 19.15 -17.11 -16.10
C SER A 5 18.05 -18.00 -15.52
N VAL A 6 18.41 -18.91 -14.63
CA VAL A 6 17.45 -19.67 -13.81
C VAL A 6 16.62 -18.62 -13.06
N PRO A 7 15.29 -18.61 -13.15
CA PRO A 7 14.48 -17.66 -12.40
C PRO A 7 14.78 -17.86 -10.92
N ALA A 8 15.13 -16.78 -10.23
CA ALA A 8 15.31 -16.82 -8.79
C ALA A 8 14.03 -17.37 -8.15
N LYS A 9 14.17 -18.33 -7.21
CA LYS A 9 13.03 -18.91 -6.51
C LYS A 9 12.23 -17.78 -5.86
N ALA A 10 10.92 -17.72 -6.12
CA ALA A 10 10.07 -16.70 -5.55
C ALA A 10 10.16 -16.75 -4.01
N VAL A 11 10.20 -15.57 -3.40
CA VAL A 11 10.31 -15.44 -1.93
C VAL A 11 8.94 -15.67 -1.30
N SER A 12 8.86 -16.55 -0.30
CA SER A 12 7.62 -16.81 0.43
C SER A 12 7.16 -15.59 1.23
N ILE A 13 5.89 -15.20 1.06
CA ILE A 13 5.27 -14.06 1.73
C ILE A 13 3.90 -14.44 2.31
N VAL A 14 3.54 -13.92 3.49
CA VAL A 14 2.24 -14.11 4.13
C VAL A 14 1.49 -12.79 4.19
N GLY A 15 0.16 -12.82 3.98
CA GLY A 15 -0.69 -11.65 4.16
C GLY A 15 -1.37 -11.63 5.53
N VAL A 16 -1.61 -10.44 6.09
CA VAL A 16 -2.46 -10.25 7.27
C VAL A 16 -3.63 -9.35 6.91
N GLY A 17 -4.84 -9.88 7.06
CA GLY A 17 -6.09 -9.35 6.55
C GLY A 17 -6.51 -10.06 5.24
N ALA A 18 -7.68 -10.70 5.25
CA ALA A 18 -8.27 -11.38 4.10
C ALA A 18 -9.56 -10.66 3.60
N GLY A 19 -9.59 -9.33 3.73
CA GLY A 19 -10.68 -8.48 3.27
C GLY A 19 -10.62 -8.15 1.77
N THR A 20 -11.47 -7.20 1.36
CA THR A 20 -11.58 -6.80 -0.07
C THR A 20 -10.30 -6.15 -0.60
N HIS A 21 -9.59 -5.38 0.21
CA HIS A 21 -8.32 -4.75 -0.19
C HIS A 21 -7.22 -5.79 -0.47
N ALA A 22 -7.20 -6.90 0.28
CA ALA A 22 -6.24 -7.97 0.05
C ALA A 22 -6.29 -8.50 -1.39
N LYS A 23 -7.45 -8.46 -2.06
CA LYS A 23 -7.57 -8.88 -3.46
C LYS A 23 -6.65 -8.08 -4.39
N SER A 24 -6.63 -6.75 -4.23
CA SER A 24 -5.78 -5.87 -5.05
C SER A 24 -4.29 -6.09 -4.75
N VAL A 25 -3.95 -6.36 -3.48
CA VAL A 25 -2.57 -6.65 -3.09
C VAL A 25 -2.11 -8.00 -3.63
N LEU A 26 -2.96 -9.03 -3.54
CA LEU A 26 -2.69 -10.36 -4.09
C LEU A 26 -2.51 -10.31 -5.62
N GLU A 27 -3.33 -9.51 -6.30
CA GLU A 27 -3.18 -9.29 -7.74
C GLU A 27 -1.84 -8.63 -8.07
N ALA A 28 -1.44 -7.59 -7.31
CA ALA A 28 -0.15 -6.94 -7.47
C ALA A 28 1.02 -7.92 -7.24
N ILE A 29 0.96 -8.74 -6.20
CA ILE A 29 1.96 -9.77 -5.92
C ILE A 29 2.03 -10.75 -7.08
N ARG A 30 0.90 -11.29 -7.53
CA ARG A 30 0.83 -12.24 -8.63
C ARG A 30 1.37 -11.66 -9.93
N SER A 31 1.02 -10.41 -10.25
CA SER A 31 1.47 -9.74 -11.47
C SER A 31 2.98 -9.53 -11.51
N SER A 32 3.60 -9.27 -10.35
CA SER A 32 5.04 -9.02 -10.25
C SER A 32 5.90 -10.29 -10.37
N GLY A 33 5.34 -11.46 -10.03
CA GLY A 33 6.05 -12.75 -10.01
C GLY A 33 7.21 -12.84 -8.99
N ARG A 34 7.34 -11.85 -8.08
CA ARG A 34 8.47 -11.78 -7.13
C ARG A 34 8.28 -12.62 -5.88
N PHE A 35 7.03 -12.85 -5.49
CA PHE A 35 6.69 -13.52 -4.24
C PHE A 35 5.73 -14.67 -4.45
N GLU A 36 5.84 -15.67 -3.58
CA GLU A 36 4.91 -16.79 -3.45
C GLU A 36 4.10 -16.63 -2.17
N VAL A 37 2.80 -16.42 -2.30
CA VAL A 37 1.90 -16.24 -1.15
C VAL A 37 1.63 -17.59 -0.50
N VAL A 38 2.05 -17.77 0.74
CA VAL A 38 1.87 -19.02 1.50
C VAL A 38 0.49 -19.12 2.15
N GLY A 39 -0.23 -18.01 2.28
CA GLY A 39 -1.57 -17.94 2.84
C GLY A 39 -1.87 -16.54 3.40
N LEU A 40 -3.09 -16.40 3.93
CA LEU A 40 -3.56 -15.18 4.57
C LEU A 40 -3.91 -15.48 6.02
N ILE A 41 -3.55 -14.58 6.92
CA ILE A 41 -4.01 -14.59 8.31
C ILE A 41 -5.17 -13.59 8.42
N ASP A 42 -6.25 -14.00 9.06
CA ASP A 42 -7.36 -13.10 9.40
C ASP A 42 -7.81 -13.39 10.83
N ASP A 43 -8.04 -12.33 11.60
CA ASP A 43 -8.46 -12.44 13.00
C ASP A 43 -9.97 -12.84 13.12
N ASP A 44 -10.74 -12.77 12.03
CA ASP A 44 -12.12 -13.25 11.97
C ASP A 44 -12.14 -14.78 11.80
N PRO A 45 -12.55 -15.53 12.85
CA PRO A 45 -12.55 -16.99 12.80
C PRO A 45 -13.53 -17.56 11.75
N ALA A 46 -14.53 -16.79 11.33
CA ALA A 46 -15.48 -17.21 10.29
C ALA A 46 -14.81 -17.32 8.90
N ARG A 47 -13.64 -16.72 8.71
CA ARG A 47 -12.87 -16.80 7.46
C ARG A 47 -11.86 -17.94 7.44
N ALA A 48 -11.56 -18.52 8.60
CA ALA A 48 -10.57 -19.58 8.71
C ALA A 48 -10.97 -20.82 7.89
N GLY A 49 -10.02 -21.36 7.14
CA GLY A 49 -10.22 -22.50 6.25
C GLY A 49 -10.92 -22.14 4.91
N GLY A 50 -11.34 -20.88 4.74
CA GLY A 50 -11.83 -20.37 3.46
C GLY A 50 -10.70 -19.98 2.51
N GLU A 51 -11.08 -19.48 1.33
CA GLU A 51 -10.14 -19.03 0.32
C GLU A 51 -10.46 -17.61 -0.16
N LEU A 52 -9.42 -16.85 -0.48
CA LEU A 52 -9.50 -15.58 -1.16
C LEU A 52 -8.66 -15.62 -2.43
N LEU A 53 -9.28 -15.58 -3.60
CA LEU A 53 -8.62 -15.71 -4.92
C LEU A 53 -7.74 -16.97 -5.05
N GLY A 54 -8.13 -18.09 -4.41
CA GLY A 54 -7.39 -19.35 -4.39
C GLY A 54 -6.28 -19.43 -3.34
N PHE A 55 -6.11 -18.41 -2.50
CA PHE A 55 -5.19 -18.44 -1.37
C PHE A 55 -5.92 -18.79 -0.07
N LEU A 56 -5.39 -19.79 0.65
CA LEU A 56 -5.96 -20.27 1.91
C LEU A 56 -5.94 -19.19 2.99
N VAL A 57 -7.03 -19.02 3.70
CA VAL A 57 -7.10 -18.21 4.92
C VAL A 57 -6.80 -19.11 6.12
N LEU A 58 -5.63 -18.89 6.74
CA LEU A 58 -5.07 -19.74 7.80
C LEU A 58 -5.76 -19.54 9.16
N GLY A 59 -6.65 -18.53 9.27
CA GLY A 59 -7.23 -18.13 10.54
C GLY A 59 -6.19 -17.44 11.46
N PRO A 60 -6.49 -17.33 12.76
CA PRO A 60 -5.61 -16.66 13.72
C PRO A 60 -4.39 -17.54 14.08
N VAL A 61 -3.47 -17.72 13.14
CA VAL A 61 -2.21 -18.43 13.34
C VAL A 61 -1.17 -17.47 13.91
N GLY A 62 -0.39 -17.94 14.86
CA GLY A 62 0.72 -17.16 15.42
C GLY A 62 1.77 -16.82 14.35
N LEU A 63 2.13 -15.55 14.24
CA LEU A 63 3.17 -15.07 13.31
C LEU A 63 4.53 -15.74 13.60
N GLU A 64 4.82 -16.02 14.87
CA GLU A 64 6.05 -16.69 15.33
C GLU A 64 6.17 -18.10 14.74
N ARG A 65 5.06 -18.81 14.59
CA ARG A 65 5.05 -20.13 13.96
C ARG A 65 5.48 -20.04 12.50
N LEU A 66 4.90 -19.11 11.72
CA LEU A 66 5.26 -18.93 10.31
C LEU A 66 6.73 -18.51 10.15
N ARG A 67 7.23 -17.68 11.08
CA ARG A 67 8.65 -17.34 11.13
C ARG A 67 9.53 -18.56 11.34
N ALA A 68 9.16 -19.44 12.29
CA ALA A 68 9.86 -20.68 12.55
C ALA A 68 9.82 -21.67 11.37
N GLU A 69 8.77 -21.62 10.56
CA GLU A 69 8.62 -22.36 9.30
C GLU A 69 9.40 -21.74 8.13
N GLY A 70 10.11 -20.61 8.35
CA GLY A 70 10.98 -19.97 7.37
C GLY A 70 10.32 -18.87 6.51
N VAL A 71 9.09 -18.48 6.82
CA VAL A 71 8.44 -17.34 6.15
C VAL A 71 9.01 -16.04 6.70
N THR A 72 9.75 -15.30 5.88
CA THR A 72 10.46 -14.09 6.31
C THR A 72 9.77 -12.79 5.91
N HIS A 73 8.86 -12.82 4.93
CA HIS A 73 8.22 -11.64 4.37
C HIS A 73 6.72 -11.64 4.65
N ALA A 74 6.16 -10.43 4.82
CA ALA A 74 4.73 -10.26 5.03
C ALA A 74 4.19 -8.98 4.35
N PHE A 75 2.87 -8.91 4.19
CA PHE A 75 2.17 -7.71 3.74
C PHE A 75 0.87 -7.48 4.54
N ALA A 76 0.45 -6.22 4.66
CA ALA A 76 -0.86 -5.87 5.18
C ALA A 76 -1.91 -5.96 4.07
N GLY A 77 -2.93 -6.81 4.26
CA GLY A 77 -4.07 -7.00 3.33
C GLY A 77 -5.26 -6.09 3.66
N VAL A 78 -5.05 -5.07 4.48
CA VAL A 78 -6.09 -4.14 4.94
C VAL A 78 -5.85 -2.77 4.34
N GLY A 79 -6.90 -2.17 3.79
CA GLY A 79 -6.90 -0.79 3.33
C GLY A 79 -7.33 0.17 4.45
N GLY A 80 -8.24 1.06 4.12
CA GLY A 80 -8.85 2.03 5.02
C GLY A 80 -9.33 3.24 4.24
N ILE A 81 -10.47 3.80 4.63
CA ILE A 81 -10.99 5.06 4.08
C ILE A 81 -11.06 6.06 5.22
N GLY A 82 -10.15 7.05 5.20
CA GLY A 82 -10.09 8.11 6.21
C GLY A 82 -9.65 7.66 7.61
N ASP A 83 -9.38 6.37 7.79
CA ASP A 83 -8.79 5.80 9.01
C ASP A 83 -7.77 4.73 8.63
N SER A 84 -6.53 4.93 9.01
CA SER A 84 -5.43 4.00 8.76
C SER A 84 -5.04 3.18 10.00
N SER A 85 -5.75 3.33 11.11
CA SER A 85 -5.36 2.78 12.42
C SER A 85 -5.19 1.25 12.41
N GLU A 86 -6.13 0.54 11.79
CA GLU A 86 -6.07 -0.93 11.71
C GLU A 86 -4.89 -1.40 10.83
N ARG A 87 -4.66 -0.75 9.68
CA ARG A 87 -3.52 -1.07 8.80
C ARG A 87 -2.19 -0.75 9.48
N ARG A 88 -2.10 0.38 10.17
CA ARG A 88 -0.94 0.76 11.00
C ARG A 88 -0.67 -0.32 12.06
N ARG A 89 -1.70 -0.74 12.81
CA ARG A 89 -1.58 -1.78 13.85
C ARG A 89 -1.04 -3.10 13.28
N ILE A 90 -1.51 -3.50 12.10
CA ILE A 90 -1.02 -4.70 11.40
C ILE A 90 0.45 -4.51 10.98
N PHE A 91 0.78 -3.38 10.38
CA PHE A 91 2.15 -3.06 9.94
C PHE A 91 3.13 -3.11 11.11
N GLU A 92 2.82 -2.46 12.23
CA GLU A 92 3.63 -2.46 13.45
C GLU A 92 3.77 -3.87 14.05
N ARG A 93 2.68 -4.64 14.10
CA ARG A 93 2.67 -6.03 14.57
C ARG A 93 3.59 -6.90 13.72
N LEU A 94 3.57 -6.75 12.41
CA LEU A 94 4.42 -7.52 11.50
C LEU A 94 5.90 -7.16 11.67
N LEU A 95 6.24 -5.89 11.82
CA LEU A 95 7.60 -5.45 12.11
C LEU A 95 8.09 -5.97 13.46
N ALA A 96 7.26 -5.89 14.51
CA ALA A 96 7.58 -6.40 15.85
C ALA A 96 7.81 -7.92 15.85
N ALA A 97 7.09 -8.66 14.99
CA ALA A 97 7.29 -10.09 14.79
C ALA A 97 8.52 -10.42 13.92
N GLY A 98 9.28 -9.42 13.45
CA GLY A 98 10.52 -9.58 12.71
C GLY A 98 10.34 -9.92 11.23
N PHE A 99 9.19 -9.62 10.63
CA PHE A 99 9.00 -9.77 9.19
C PHE A 99 9.62 -8.61 8.41
N GLU A 100 10.14 -8.93 7.23
CA GLU A 100 10.44 -7.94 6.20
C GLU A 100 9.16 -7.57 5.47
N LEU A 101 8.94 -6.28 5.26
CA LEU A 101 7.76 -5.74 4.59
C LEU A 101 8.21 -5.04 3.30
N PRO A 102 8.43 -5.79 2.21
CA PRO A 102 8.88 -5.20 0.96
C PRO A 102 7.77 -4.33 0.35
N PRO A 103 8.12 -3.33 -0.46
CA PRO A 103 7.16 -2.67 -1.32
C PRO A 103 6.52 -3.68 -2.28
N ILE A 104 5.19 -3.68 -2.36
CA ILE A 104 4.42 -4.47 -3.32
C ILE A 104 4.06 -3.56 -4.49
N VAL A 105 4.60 -3.87 -5.67
CA VAL A 105 4.40 -3.05 -6.88
C VAL A 105 3.76 -3.91 -7.96
N HIS A 106 2.61 -3.49 -8.45
CA HIS A 106 1.93 -4.15 -9.57
C HIS A 106 2.74 -4.03 -10.86
N ALA A 107 2.77 -5.07 -11.69
CA ALA A 107 3.56 -5.07 -12.94
C ALA A 107 3.17 -3.96 -13.94
N SER A 108 1.93 -3.46 -13.88
CA SER A 108 1.48 -2.33 -14.70
C SER A 108 1.68 -0.95 -14.06
N ALA A 109 2.19 -0.89 -12.84
CA ALA A 109 2.53 0.39 -12.22
C ALA A 109 3.82 0.96 -12.85
N ILE A 110 3.87 2.27 -12.95
CA ILE A 110 5.06 2.99 -13.44
C ILE A 110 5.72 3.65 -12.22
N VAL A 111 6.85 3.13 -11.81
CA VAL A 111 7.63 3.70 -10.71
C VAL A 111 8.97 4.16 -11.25
N SER A 112 9.26 5.44 -11.11
CA SER A 112 10.53 6.02 -11.52
C SER A 112 11.70 5.37 -10.75
N PRO A 113 12.83 5.10 -11.40
CA PRO A 113 14.03 4.61 -10.71
C PRO A 113 14.62 5.63 -9.73
N TRP A 114 14.22 6.89 -9.81
CA TRP A 114 14.59 7.94 -8.86
C TRP A 114 13.58 8.17 -7.74
N ALA A 115 12.47 7.42 -7.72
CA ALA A 115 11.53 7.44 -6.61
C ALA A 115 12.03 6.51 -5.48
N ARG A 116 11.63 6.81 -4.25
CA ARG A 116 11.90 5.98 -3.08
C ARG A 116 10.59 5.45 -2.51
N LEU A 117 10.55 4.15 -2.25
CA LEU A 117 9.41 3.48 -1.65
C LEU A 117 9.80 2.92 -0.28
N GLY A 118 9.05 3.29 0.76
CA GLY A 118 9.19 2.76 2.11
C GLY A 118 8.70 1.32 2.26
N ARG A 119 8.91 0.77 3.43
CA ARG A 119 8.52 -0.61 3.78
C ARG A 119 6.99 -0.76 3.72
N GLY A 120 6.52 -1.90 3.21
CA GLY A 120 5.10 -2.22 3.15
C GLY A 120 4.27 -1.32 2.22
N THR A 121 4.91 -0.41 1.47
CA THR A 121 4.23 0.43 0.48
C THR A 121 3.58 -0.44 -0.59
N GLN A 122 2.38 -0.07 -1.00
CA GLN A 122 1.61 -0.75 -2.03
C GLN A 122 1.36 0.19 -3.20
N VAL A 123 1.93 -0.13 -4.36
CA VAL A 123 1.71 0.60 -5.62
C VAL A 123 0.90 -0.30 -6.54
N LEU A 124 -0.40 0.01 -6.67
CA LEU A 124 -1.36 -0.88 -7.31
C LEU A 124 -1.44 -0.65 -8.82
N ALA A 125 -2.36 -1.39 -9.47
CA ALA A 125 -2.45 -1.45 -10.93
C ALA A 125 -2.53 -0.04 -11.58
N ALA A 126 -1.74 0.20 -12.61
CA ALA A 126 -1.67 1.44 -13.38
C ALA A 126 -1.37 2.72 -12.57
N ALA A 127 -0.92 2.59 -11.32
CA ALA A 127 -0.47 3.74 -10.54
C ALA A 127 0.87 4.26 -11.06
N VAL A 128 1.09 5.57 -10.92
CA VAL A 128 2.33 6.25 -11.35
C VAL A 128 2.99 6.91 -10.15
N VAL A 129 4.29 6.67 -9.98
CA VAL A 129 5.13 7.36 -8.99
C VAL A 129 6.34 7.94 -9.72
N ASN A 130 6.39 9.26 -9.85
CA ASN A 130 7.37 9.96 -10.68
C ASN A 130 8.70 10.24 -9.96
N ALA A 131 9.64 10.83 -10.72
CA ALA A 131 11.01 11.07 -10.28
C ALA A 131 11.07 11.97 -9.03
N GLY A 132 11.95 11.64 -8.09
CA GLY A 132 12.13 12.39 -6.85
C GLY A 132 11.03 12.19 -5.81
N ALA A 133 9.96 11.48 -6.13
CA ALA A 133 8.92 11.20 -5.15
C ALA A 133 9.46 10.32 -4.00
N GLU A 134 9.17 10.72 -2.77
CA GLU A 134 9.49 9.98 -1.55
C GLU A 134 8.19 9.46 -0.91
N VAL A 135 8.01 8.14 -0.96
CA VAL A 135 6.84 7.46 -0.44
C VAL A 135 7.22 6.72 0.82
N GLY A 136 6.66 7.12 1.94
CA GLY A 136 6.95 6.57 3.27
C GLY A 136 6.46 5.15 3.49
N ASP A 137 6.66 4.66 4.71
CA ASP A 137 6.28 3.31 5.11
C ASP A 137 4.75 3.13 5.08
N ASP A 138 4.28 1.93 4.70
CA ASP A 138 2.86 1.53 4.71
C ASP A 138 1.93 2.49 3.94
N VAL A 139 2.43 3.14 2.91
CA VAL A 139 1.62 4.00 2.04
C VAL A 139 0.90 3.15 0.98
N ILE A 140 -0.34 3.51 0.66
CA ILE A 140 -1.07 2.96 -0.47
C ILE A 140 -1.14 4.01 -1.59
N VAL A 141 -0.52 3.72 -2.74
CA VAL A 141 -0.76 4.41 -4.01
C VAL A 141 -1.67 3.49 -4.83
N ASN A 142 -2.97 3.79 -4.80
CA ASN A 142 -4.00 2.88 -5.26
C ASN A 142 -4.15 2.88 -6.79
N THR A 143 -5.01 2.03 -7.31
CA THR A 143 -5.24 1.81 -8.75
C THR A 143 -5.39 3.12 -9.52
N GLY A 144 -4.53 3.33 -10.53
CA GLY A 144 -4.54 4.50 -11.38
C GLY A 144 -4.22 5.84 -10.71
N ALA A 145 -3.78 5.83 -9.44
CA ALA A 145 -3.37 7.06 -8.76
C ALA A 145 -2.05 7.60 -9.35
N ILE A 146 -1.90 8.90 -9.38
CA ILE A 146 -0.72 9.59 -9.89
C ILE A 146 -0.06 10.39 -8.77
N VAL A 147 1.20 10.10 -8.53
CA VAL A 147 2.08 10.84 -7.62
C VAL A 147 3.18 11.46 -8.49
N GLU A 148 3.07 12.76 -8.73
CA GLU A 148 4.02 13.49 -9.56
C GLU A 148 5.37 13.69 -8.89
N HIS A 149 6.31 14.30 -9.66
CA HIS A 149 7.70 14.50 -9.24
C HIS A 149 7.83 15.26 -7.93
N ASP A 150 8.84 14.91 -7.13
CA ASP A 150 9.20 15.58 -5.87
C ASP A 150 8.08 15.61 -4.81
N CYS A 151 7.05 14.76 -4.96
CA CYS A 151 6.04 14.57 -3.93
C CYS A 151 6.63 13.88 -2.70
N HIS A 152 6.13 14.23 -1.52
CA HIS A 152 6.47 13.56 -0.27
C HIS A 152 5.20 13.02 0.41
N LEU A 153 5.10 11.70 0.55
CA LEU A 153 4.01 11.02 1.23
C LEU A 153 4.53 10.43 2.54
N ALA A 154 4.05 10.95 3.66
CA ALA A 154 4.42 10.43 4.97
C ALA A 154 3.80 9.04 5.22
N ALA A 155 4.28 8.37 6.27
CA ALA A 155 3.86 7.00 6.58
C ALA A 155 2.33 6.87 6.71
N HIS A 156 1.82 5.70 6.35
CA HIS A 156 0.41 5.33 6.45
C HIS A 156 -0.56 6.18 5.60
N ALA A 157 -0.07 7.08 4.75
CA ALA A 157 -0.92 7.83 3.84
C ALA A 157 -1.61 6.91 2.82
N HIS A 158 -2.75 7.37 2.27
CA HIS A 158 -3.48 6.64 1.24
C HIS A 158 -3.90 7.59 0.11
N VAL A 159 -3.35 7.40 -1.06
CA VAL A 159 -3.77 8.04 -2.30
C VAL A 159 -4.74 7.07 -2.99
N ALA A 160 -6.03 7.36 -2.93
CA ALA A 160 -7.11 6.48 -3.36
C ALA A 160 -7.19 6.34 -4.89
N PRO A 161 -7.99 5.40 -5.43
CA PRO A 161 -8.04 5.13 -6.86
C PRO A 161 -8.24 6.39 -7.71
N GLY A 162 -7.39 6.57 -8.74
CA GLY A 162 -7.49 7.68 -9.68
C GLY A 162 -7.21 9.08 -9.11
N ALA A 163 -6.79 9.21 -7.86
CA ALA A 163 -6.38 10.50 -7.32
C ALA A 163 -5.09 10.98 -7.97
N CYS A 164 -4.97 12.30 -8.19
CA CYS A 164 -3.83 12.91 -8.85
C CYS A 164 -3.20 13.99 -7.96
N LEU A 165 -1.92 13.80 -7.62
CA LEU A 165 -1.10 14.76 -6.92
C LEU A 165 -0.15 15.40 -7.93
N ALA A 166 -0.23 16.72 -8.13
CA ALA A 166 0.74 17.46 -8.94
C ALA A 166 2.10 17.51 -8.23
N GLY A 167 3.11 18.08 -8.88
CA GLY A 167 4.48 18.12 -8.35
C GLY A 167 4.59 18.80 -6.99
N LEU A 168 5.59 18.41 -6.19
CA LEU A 168 5.93 19.01 -4.89
C LEU A 168 4.83 18.90 -3.81
N VAL A 169 3.77 18.11 -4.03
CA VAL A 169 2.71 17.90 -3.03
C VAL A 169 3.26 17.13 -1.83
N ARG A 170 2.88 17.57 -0.63
CA ARG A 170 3.21 16.90 0.63
C ARG A 170 1.94 16.34 1.27
N VAL A 171 1.93 15.03 1.50
CA VAL A 171 0.81 14.33 2.15
C VAL A 171 1.28 13.86 3.52
N GLY A 172 0.60 14.30 4.55
CA GLY A 172 0.91 14.01 5.95
C GLY A 172 0.63 12.57 6.36
N GLU A 173 1.10 12.23 7.55
CA GLU A 173 0.98 10.88 8.11
C GLU A 173 -0.49 10.48 8.27
N GLY A 174 -0.84 9.28 7.78
CA GLY A 174 -2.20 8.76 7.86
C GLY A 174 -3.26 9.55 7.07
N ALA A 175 -2.86 10.57 6.31
CA ALA A 175 -3.81 11.35 5.51
C ALA A 175 -4.40 10.50 4.37
N HIS A 176 -5.63 10.82 3.99
CA HIS A 176 -6.35 10.13 2.92
C HIS A 176 -6.75 11.10 1.81
N VAL A 177 -6.24 10.86 0.62
CA VAL A 177 -6.64 11.58 -0.59
C VAL A 177 -7.65 10.72 -1.34
N GLY A 178 -8.91 11.14 -1.36
CA GLY A 178 -10.06 10.38 -1.82
C GLY A 178 -10.06 10.08 -3.32
N ILE A 179 -10.93 9.16 -3.72
CA ILE A 179 -11.06 8.68 -5.11
C ILE A 179 -11.19 9.86 -6.07
N SER A 180 -10.36 9.89 -7.14
CA SER A 180 -10.37 10.91 -8.19
C SER A 180 -10.21 12.36 -7.69
N ALA A 181 -9.70 12.56 -6.48
CA ALA A 181 -9.35 13.92 -6.03
C ALA A 181 -8.11 14.42 -6.78
N VAL A 182 -8.06 15.72 -6.99
CA VAL A 182 -6.94 16.41 -7.66
C VAL A 182 -6.33 17.42 -6.70
N VAL A 183 -5.02 17.40 -6.55
CA VAL A 183 -4.26 18.32 -5.69
C VAL A 183 -3.28 19.08 -6.56
N ILE A 184 -3.38 20.42 -6.58
CA ILE A 184 -2.47 21.25 -7.39
C ILE A 184 -1.06 21.26 -6.79
N GLU A 185 -0.09 21.75 -7.57
CA GLU A 185 1.33 21.79 -7.25
C GLU A 185 1.63 22.47 -5.91
N GLY A 186 2.56 21.91 -5.13
CA GLY A 186 3.13 22.50 -3.92
C GLY A 186 2.24 22.47 -2.68
N ILE A 187 1.04 21.92 -2.75
CA ILE A 187 0.07 21.87 -1.65
C ILE A 187 0.53 20.90 -0.55
N ARG A 188 0.28 21.30 0.71
CA ARG A 188 0.39 20.44 1.88
C ARG A 188 -1.00 19.91 2.29
N ILE A 189 -1.12 18.59 2.38
CA ILE A 189 -2.22 17.89 3.04
C ILE A 189 -1.71 17.48 4.43
N GLY A 190 -2.35 17.97 5.49
CA GLY A 190 -1.91 17.75 6.87
C GLY A 190 -2.07 16.31 7.37
N ASP A 191 -1.47 16.01 8.52
CA ASP A 191 -1.53 14.68 9.14
C ASP A 191 -2.97 14.30 9.47
N GLY A 192 -3.37 13.06 9.17
CA GLY A 192 -4.73 12.57 9.39
C GLY A 192 -5.83 13.32 8.63
N ALA A 193 -5.48 14.22 7.71
CA ALA A 193 -6.47 14.94 6.93
C ALA A 193 -7.20 14.02 5.94
N LEU A 194 -8.45 14.32 5.64
CA LEU A 194 -9.27 13.60 4.68
C LEU A 194 -9.71 14.54 3.56
N VAL A 195 -9.22 14.28 2.36
CA VAL A 195 -9.72 14.88 1.12
C VAL A 195 -10.79 13.96 0.56
N ALA A 196 -12.01 14.47 0.39
CA ALA A 196 -13.13 13.69 -0.12
C ALA A 196 -12.95 13.31 -1.60
N ALA A 197 -13.69 12.29 -2.04
CA ALA A 197 -13.70 11.87 -3.44
C ALA A 197 -14.08 13.05 -4.38
N GLY A 198 -13.35 13.17 -5.49
CA GLY A 198 -13.56 14.20 -6.51
C GLY A 198 -13.26 15.64 -6.08
N ALA A 199 -12.67 15.85 -4.91
CA ALA A 199 -12.29 17.21 -4.49
C ALA A 199 -11.14 17.76 -5.35
N VAL A 200 -11.13 19.08 -5.56
CA VAL A 200 -10.03 19.82 -6.24
C VAL A 200 -9.36 20.71 -5.22
N VAL A 201 -8.26 20.28 -4.66
CA VAL A 201 -7.55 20.97 -3.58
C VAL A 201 -6.63 22.04 -4.15
N VAL A 202 -6.92 23.29 -3.85
CA VAL A 202 -6.23 24.48 -4.38
C VAL A 202 -5.51 25.29 -3.29
N ARG A 203 -5.52 24.81 -2.05
CA ARG A 203 -4.80 25.41 -0.91
C ARG A 203 -4.50 24.35 0.13
N ASP A 204 -3.58 24.63 1.03
CA ASP A 204 -3.17 23.71 2.09
C ASP A 204 -4.36 23.23 2.92
N VAL A 205 -4.33 21.96 3.30
CA VAL A 205 -5.32 21.32 4.17
C VAL A 205 -4.69 21.11 5.54
N PRO A 206 -5.26 21.68 6.62
CA PRO A 206 -4.74 21.50 7.97
C PRO A 206 -4.78 20.05 8.46
N ASP A 207 -4.00 19.76 9.50
CA ASP A 207 -3.99 18.44 10.14
C ASP A 207 -5.41 18.09 10.65
N GLY A 208 -5.83 16.84 10.43
CA GLY A 208 -7.14 16.32 10.83
C GLY A 208 -8.34 16.92 10.11
N ALA A 209 -8.14 17.89 9.21
CA ALA A 209 -9.25 18.53 8.52
C ALA A 209 -9.92 17.59 7.51
N ARG A 210 -11.21 17.82 7.27
CA ARG A 210 -11.99 17.13 6.23
C ARG A 210 -12.44 18.16 5.20
N VAL A 211 -12.06 17.95 3.93
CA VAL A 211 -12.35 18.87 2.83
C VAL A 211 -13.06 18.16 1.70
N ALA A 212 -13.96 18.88 1.01
CA ALA A 212 -14.73 18.36 -0.12
C ALA A 212 -15.02 19.45 -1.13
N GLY A 213 -15.32 19.05 -2.38
CA GLY A 213 -15.58 19.98 -3.48
C GLY A 213 -14.31 20.72 -3.90
N VAL A 214 -14.36 22.05 -3.99
CA VAL A 214 -13.23 22.95 -4.24
C VAL A 214 -13.05 23.81 -2.99
N PRO A 215 -12.32 23.29 -1.96
CA PRO A 215 -12.20 23.94 -0.66
C PRO A 215 -11.29 25.18 -0.69
#